data_531d6d8f283aaa0251146a0e51b58fcb
#
_entry.id   531d6d8f283aaa0251146a0e51b58fcb
#
_cell.length_a   1.000
_cell.length_b   1.000
_cell.length_c   1.000
_cell.angle_alpha   90.00
_cell.angle_beta   90.00
_cell.angle_gamma   90.00
#
_symmetry.space_group_name_H-M   'P 1'
#
loop_
_entity.id
_entity.type
_entity.pdbx_description
1 polymer ?
#
loop_
_entity_poly.entity_id
_entity_poly.type
_entity_poly.pdbx_seq_one_letter_code
_entity_poly.pdbx_strand_id
1 'polypeptide(L)'
;MKALSIRQPWAWLIVNGHKDIENRSWPTRFRGPVLIHAAKGMTSAEYNDAYFFALEQGITIPHFNDLERGGIVGQATVTGCCDDCLSPWFFGKFGFELADAKPLPFLPYKGQLGFFDIDYQEVANV
;
A
#
# COMPACT_ATOMS: atom_id res chain seq x y z
N MET A 1 -3.15 2.08 -16.05
CA MET A 1 -3.48 1.27 -14.86
C MET A 1 -3.63 2.18 -13.66
N LYS A 2 -4.61 1.94 -12.80
CA LYS A 2 -4.78 2.74 -11.57
C LYS A 2 -3.63 2.47 -10.61
N ALA A 3 -3.25 3.51 -9.87
CA ALA A 3 -2.26 3.45 -8.80
C ALA A 3 -2.76 4.19 -7.58
N LEU A 4 -2.24 3.84 -6.42
CA LEU A 4 -2.58 4.45 -5.14
C LEU A 4 -1.29 4.65 -4.35
N SER A 5 -1.06 5.88 -3.87
CA SER A 5 0.13 6.20 -3.08
C SER A 5 -0.13 5.87 -1.61
N ILE A 6 0.72 5.03 -1.04
CA ILE A 6 0.60 4.53 0.33
C ILE A 6 1.93 4.75 1.04
N ARG A 7 1.87 5.25 2.27
CA ARG A 7 3.09 5.49 3.05
C ARG A 7 3.74 4.19 3.48
N GLN A 8 5.07 4.18 3.54
CA GLN A 8 5.81 3.08 4.16
C GLN A 8 5.73 3.20 5.70
N PRO A 9 5.79 2.08 6.44
CA PRO A 9 5.97 0.69 5.99
C PRO A 9 4.71 -0.02 5.49
N TRP A 10 3.56 0.66 5.48
CA TRP A 10 2.27 0.05 5.12
C TRP A 10 2.28 -0.51 3.69
N ALA A 11 2.91 0.21 2.75
CA ALA A 11 3.01 -0.27 1.36
C ALA A 11 3.74 -1.61 1.28
N TRP A 12 4.86 -1.77 2.01
CA TRP A 12 5.59 -3.04 2.08
C TRP A 12 4.72 -4.16 2.63
N LEU A 13 3.99 -3.88 3.71
CA LEU A 13 3.09 -4.86 4.32
C LEU A 13 1.99 -5.32 3.36
N ILE A 14 1.46 -4.41 2.53
CA ILE A 14 0.45 -4.73 1.53
C ILE A 14 1.04 -5.61 0.42
N VAL A 15 2.13 -5.18 -0.20
CA VAL A 15 2.64 -5.88 -1.38
C VAL A 15 3.23 -7.24 -1.06
N ASN A 16 3.62 -7.47 0.19
CA ASN A 16 4.08 -8.77 0.66
C ASN A 16 2.96 -9.65 1.23
N GLY A 17 1.71 -9.22 1.09
CA GLY A 17 0.55 -10.02 1.42
C GLY A 17 0.17 -10.09 2.90
N HIS A 18 0.78 -9.26 3.73
CA HIS A 18 0.51 -9.26 5.18
C HIS A 18 -0.69 -8.39 5.55
N LYS A 19 -0.81 -7.22 4.93
CA LYS A 19 -1.86 -6.25 5.23
C LYS A 19 -2.89 -6.27 4.11
N ASP A 20 -4.12 -6.63 4.43
CA ASP A 20 -5.19 -6.86 3.46
C ASP A 20 -6.19 -5.70 3.37
N ILE A 21 -5.95 -4.61 4.07
CA ILE A 21 -6.80 -3.42 4.11
C ILE A 21 -5.96 -2.17 3.91
N GLU A 22 -6.42 -1.27 3.03
CA GLU A 22 -5.92 0.10 2.97
C GLU A 22 -6.96 1.04 3.55
N ASN A 23 -6.58 1.76 4.61
CA ASN A 23 -7.49 2.62 5.36
C ASN A 23 -7.57 4.01 4.72
N ARG A 24 -8.80 4.47 4.46
CA ARG A 24 -9.08 5.80 3.89
C ARG A 24 -10.27 6.44 4.58
N SER A 25 -10.33 7.77 4.54
CA SER A 25 -11.45 8.53 5.08
C SER A 25 -12.63 8.64 4.12
N TRP A 26 -12.49 8.10 2.91
CA TRP A 26 -13.48 8.13 1.84
C TRP A 26 -13.65 6.73 1.24
N PRO A 27 -14.88 6.39 0.79
CA PRO A 27 -15.13 5.08 0.19
C PRO A 27 -14.72 5.04 -1.28
N THR A 28 -14.62 3.83 -1.84
CA THR A 28 -14.37 3.66 -3.27
C THR A 28 -15.31 2.64 -3.88
N ARG A 29 -15.74 2.90 -5.11
CA ARG A 29 -16.42 1.92 -5.96
C ARG A 29 -15.46 1.20 -6.91
N PHE A 30 -14.20 1.64 -6.95
CA PHE A 30 -13.21 1.01 -7.81
C PHE A 30 -13.01 -0.45 -7.40
N ARG A 31 -12.96 -1.34 -8.40
CA ARG A 31 -12.63 -2.76 -8.24
C ARG A 31 -11.66 -3.15 -9.34
N GLY A 32 -10.67 -3.94 -9.00
CA GLY A 32 -9.69 -4.42 -9.95
C GLY A 32 -8.25 -4.16 -9.54
N PRO A 33 -7.30 -4.43 -10.43
CA PRO A 33 -5.88 -4.30 -10.11
C PRO A 33 -5.47 -2.84 -9.90
N VAL A 34 -4.59 -2.61 -8.94
CA VAL A 34 -4.05 -1.30 -8.60
C VAL A 34 -2.55 -1.44 -8.34
N LEU A 35 -1.77 -0.52 -8.90
CA LEU A 35 -0.36 -0.42 -8.55
C LEU A 35 -0.22 0.25 -7.19
N ILE A 36 0.68 -0.27 -6.38
CA ILE A 36 0.98 0.29 -5.07
C ILE A 36 2.23 1.16 -5.22
N HIS A 37 2.04 2.45 -5.00
CA HIS A 37 3.09 3.46 -5.00
C HIS A 37 3.50 3.72 -3.55
N ALA A 38 4.79 3.62 -3.23
CA ALA A 38 5.29 3.96 -1.90
C ALA A 38 5.60 5.46 -1.85
N ALA A 39 4.92 6.18 -1.00
CA ALA A 39 5.13 7.62 -0.83
C ALA A 39 6.55 7.90 -0.34
N LYS A 40 7.06 9.09 -0.66
CA LYS A 40 8.41 9.53 -0.27
C LYS A 40 8.57 9.72 1.24
N GLY A 41 7.57 10.27 1.90
CA GLY A 41 7.66 10.61 3.32
C GLY A 41 7.49 9.39 4.22
N MET A 42 8.31 9.31 5.26
CA MET A 42 8.14 8.35 6.35
C MET A 42 8.87 8.91 7.56
N THR A 43 8.17 9.08 8.68
CA THR A 43 8.78 9.53 9.92
C THR A 43 9.21 8.33 10.77
N SER A 44 10.15 8.57 11.71
CA SER A 44 10.54 7.54 12.67
C SER A 44 9.37 7.07 13.52
N ALA A 45 8.47 7.97 13.88
CA ALA A 45 7.26 7.62 14.66
C ALA A 45 6.34 6.68 13.85
N GLU A 46 6.09 7.00 12.58
CA GLU A 46 5.29 6.13 11.71
C GLU A 46 5.93 4.74 11.57
N TYR A 47 7.25 4.70 11.37
CA TYR A 47 7.98 3.44 11.25
C TYR A 47 7.86 2.61 12.52
N ASN A 48 8.07 3.21 13.69
CA ASN A 48 8.01 2.51 14.97
C ASN A 48 6.61 1.98 15.26
N ASP A 49 5.58 2.77 15.01
CA ASP A 49 4.19 2.35 15.21
C ASP A 49 3.87 1.12 14.34
N ALA A 50 4.27 1.17 13.07
CA ALA A 50 4.06 0.06 12.15
C ALA A 50 4.89 -1.17 12.54
N TYR A 51 6.13 -0.97 12.97
CA TYR A 51 7.02 -2.03 13.39
C TYR A 51 6.42 -2.84 14.55
N PHE A 52 5.99 -2.16 15.60
CA PHE A 52 5.45 -2.82 16.78
C PHE A 52 4.09 -3.47 16.50
N PHE A 53 3.24 -2.81 15.72
CA PHE A 53 1.97 -3.42 15.33
C PHE A 53 2.19 -4.69 14.49
N ALA A 54 3.11 -4.65 13.55
CA ALA A 54 3.45 -5.82 12.72
C ALA A 54 4.00 -6.97 13.57
N LEU A 55 4.85 -6.67 14.58
CA LEU A 55 5.35 -7.68 15.50
C LEU A 55 4.21 -8.38 16.25
N GLU A 56 3.19 -7.66 16.67
CA GLU A 56 2.01 -8.26 17.31
C GLU A 56 1.30 -9.24 16.38
N GLN A 57 1.41 -9.02 15.07
CA GLN A 57 0.87 -9.93 14.05
C GLN A 57 1.86 -11.02 13.63
N GLY A 58 3.03 -11.11 14.27
CA GLY A 58 4.05 -12.09 13.94
C GLY A 58 4.91 -11.72 12.73
N ILE A 59 4.97 -10.44 12.35
CA ILE A 59 5.67 -9.97 11.15
C ILE A 59 6.82 -9.05 11.54
N THR A 60 8.00 -9.30 10.98
CA THR A 60 9.17 -8.41 11.10
C THR A 60 9.34 -7.64 9.79
N ILE A 61 9.21 -6.32 9.84
CA ILE A 61 9.40 -5.46 8.67
C ILE A 61 10.89 -5.13 8.47
N PRO A 62 11.30 -4.73 7.24
CA PRO A 62 12.67 -4.30 6.99
C PRO A 62 13.06 -3.08 7.83
N HIS A 63 14.37 -2.83 7.94
CA HIS A 63 14.88 -1.61 8.58
C HIS A 63 14.39 -0.36 7.84
N PHE A 64 14.32 0.75 8.56
CA PHE A 64 13.87 2.04 8.04
C PHE A 64 14.53 2.39 6.70
N ASN A 65 15.85 2.25 6.62
CA ASN A 65 16.62 2.63 5.43
C ASN A 65 16.49 1.64 4.27
N ASP A 66 15.94 0.46 4.49
CA ASP A 66 15.79 -0.58 3.47
C ASP A 66 14.43 -0.53 2.78
N LEU A 67 13.53 0.34 3.23
CA LEU A 67 12.21 0.50 2.63
C LEU A 67 12.28 1.45 1.43
N GLU A 68 11.87 0.96 0.27
CA GLU A 68 11.84 1.74 -0.97
C GLU A 68 10.72 2.78 -0.91
N ARG A 69 11.01 4.02 -1.31
CA ARG A 69 10.07 5.14 -1.26
C ARG A 69 10.17 5.97 -2.53
N GLY A 70 9.06 6.62 -2.90
CA GLY A 70 9.02 7.49 -4.07
C GLY A 70 8.88 6.73 -5.38
N GLY A 71 8.16 5.63 -5.40
CA GLY A 71 7.96 4.86 -6.62
C GLY A 71 7.02 3.68 -6.44
N ILE A 72 6.79 2.97 -7.53
CA ILE A 72 5.98 1.76 -7.54
C ILE A 72 6.76 0.63 -6.88
N VAL A 73 6.13 -0.09 -5.96
CA VAL A 73 6.74 -1.20 -5.22
C VAL A 73 5.99 -2.52 -5.40
N GLY A 74 4.80 -2.49 -5.96
CA GLY A 74 4.03 -3.71 -6.15
C GLY A 74 2.65 -3.45 -6.71
N GLN A 75 1.80 -4.46 -6.65
CA GLN A 75 0.39 -4.36 -7.05
C GLN A 75 -0.48 -5.18 -6.12
N ALA A 76 -1.78 -4.89 -6.13
CA ALA A 76 -2.81 -5.65 -5.46
C ALA A 76 -4.10 -5.50 -6.24
N THR A 77 -5.16 -6.23 -5.83
CA THR A 77 -6.49 -6.10 -6.40
C THR A 77 -7.44 -5.55 -5.35
N VAL A 78 -8.14 -4.48 -5.67
CA VAL A 78 -9.21 -3.97 -4.82
C VAL A 78 -10.45 -4.84 -5.08
N THR A 79 -10.87 -5.59 -4.07
CA THR A 79 -12.00 -6.53 -4.17
C THR A 79 -13.26 -5.99 -3.50
N GLY A 80 -13.14 -5.02 -2.63
CA GLY A 80 -14.27 -4.48 -1.88
C GLY A 80 -13.90 -3.23 -1.12
N CYS A 81 -14.91 -2.66 -0.48
CA CYS A 81 -14.75 -1.54 0.43
C CYS A 81 -15.71 -1.75 1.60
N CYS A 82 -15.21 -1.68 2.80
CA CYS A 82 -15.97 -1.94 4.03
C CYS A 82 -15.86 -0.77 5.00
N ASP A 83 -16.84 -0.64 5.88
CA ASP A 83 -16.82 0.33 6.98
C ASP A 83 -16.86 -0.34 8.36
N ASP A 84 -16.97 -1.67 8.39
CA ASP A 84 -16.95 -2.49 9.60
C ASP A 84 -16.06 -3.74 9.42
N CYS A 85 -14.93 -3.57 8.75
CA CYS A 85 -14.03 -4.68 8.42
C CYS A 85 -13.54 -5.41 9.66
N LEU A 86 -13.49 -6.75 9.58
CA LEU A 86 -13.02 -7.60 10.69
C LEU A 86 -11.51 -7.75 10.73
N SER A 87 -10.81 -7.33 9.69
CA SER A 87 -9.34 -7.43 9.62
C SER A 87 -8.67 -6.66 10.76
N PRO A 88 -7.61 -7.22 11.37
CA PRO A 88 -6.83 -6.49 12.38
C PRO A 88 -6.14 -5.23 11.83
N TRP A 89 -6.06 -5.12 10.50
CA TRP A 89 -5.46 -3.98 9.82
C TRP A 89 -6.45 -2.84 9.55
N PHE A 90 -7.72 -3.01 9.92
CA PHE A 90 -8.72 -1.97 9.69
C PHE A 90 -8.70 -0.94 10.79
N PHE A 91 -8.52 0.34 10.41
CA PHE A 91 -8.60 1.50 11.28
C PHE A 91 -9.32 2.64 10.53
N GLY A 92 -10.12 3.42 11.25
CA GLY A 92 -10.77 4.61 10.70
C GLY A 92 -12.13 4.30 10.10
N LYS A 93 -12.47 5.01 9.01
CA LYS A 93 -13.84 5.00 8.45
C LYS A 93 -14.07 3.93 7.40
N PHE A 94 -13.15 3.79 6.45
CA PHE A 94 -13.30 2.88 5.31
C PHE A 94 -12.03 2.07 5.11
N GLY A 95 -12.22 0.81 4.74
CA GLY A 95 -11.13 -0.07 4.38
C GLY A 95 -11.30 -0.56 2.95
N PHE A 96 -10.30 -0.33 2.10
CA PHE A 96 -10.25 -0.95 0.78
C PHE A 96 -9.75 -2.37 0.96
N GLU A 97 -10.58 -3.35 0.61
CA GLU A 97 -10.23 -4.76 0.74
C GLU A 97 -9.32 -5.17 -0.41
N LEU A 98 -8.17 -5.76 -0.08
CA LEU A 98 -7.11 -6.07 -1.02
C LEU A 98 -6.84 -7.57 -1.07
N ALA A 99 -6.57 -8.07 -2.28
CA ALA A 99 -6.19 -9.46 -2.52
C ALA A 99 -5.10 -9.51 -3.61
N ASP A 100 -4.54 -10.70 -3.80
CA ASP A 100 -3.58 -10.99 -4.87
C ASP A 100 -2.42 -10.00 -4.92
N ALA A 101 -1.92 -9.61 -3.75
CA ALA A 101 -0.81 -8.68 -3.64
C ALA A 101 0.51 -9.35 -4.03
N LYS A 102 1.37 -8.59 -4.70
CA LYS A 102 2.73 -9.02 -5.00
C LYS A 102 3.68 -7.84 -5.13
N PRO A 103 4.95 -8.01 -4.72
CA PRO A 103 5.97 -7.01 -5.01
C PRO A 103 6.25 -6.95 -6.52
N LEU A 104 6.69 -5.79 -6.97
CA LEU A 104 7.19 -5.56 -8.33
C LEU A 104 8.55 -4.88 -8.22
N PRO A 105 9.40 -4.96 -9.26
CA PRO A 105 10.65 -4.19 -9.28
C PRO A 105 10.37 -2.71 -9.07
N PHE A 106 11.19 -2.07 -8.26
CA PHE A 106 11.01 -0.65 -7.92
C PHE A 106 11.11 0.22 -9.17
N LEU A 107 10.10 1.08 -9.35
CA LEU A 107 10.04 2.03 -10.45
C LEU A 107 9.82 3.42 -9.87
N PRO A 108 10.83 4.31 -9.91
CA PRO A 108 10.64 5.69 -9.44
C PRO A 108 9.47 6.36 -10.16
N TYR A 109 8.58 6.96 -9.40
CA TYR A 109 7.41 7.62 -9.95
C TYR A 109 6.85 8.62 -8.93
N LYS A 110 6.38 9.77 -9.40
CA LYS A 110 5.80 10.77 -8.53
C LYS A 110 4.39 10.36 -8.11
N GLY A 111 4.13 10.37 -6.80
CA GLY A 111 2.80 10.08 -6.26
C GLY A 111 1.82 11.22 -6.47
N GLN A 112 0.53 10.89 -6.39
CA GLN A 112 -0.58 11.83 -6.46
C GLN A 112 -1.61 11.48 -5.40
N LEU A 113 -2.54 12.40 -5.13
CA LEU A 113 -3.64 12.14 -4.19
C LEU A 113 -4.68 11.23 -4.83
N GLY A 114 -5.25 10.33 -4.02
CA GLY A 114 -6.30 9.41 -4.46
C GLY A 114 -5.79 8.40 -5.49
N PHE A 115 -6.73 7.86 -6.26
CA PHE A 115 -6.35 7.01 -7.39
C PHE A 115 -5.83 7.85 -8.55
N PHE A 116 -4.77 7.40 -9.20
CA PHE A 116 -4.23 8.08 -10.38
C PHE A 116 -3.83 7.06 -11.44
N ASP A 117 -3.79 7.51 -12.70
CA ASP A 117 -3.51 6.63 -13.83
C ASP A 117 -2.05 6.67 -14.19
N ILE A 118 -1.49 5.47 -14.44
CA ILE A 118 -0.13 5.29 -14.94
C ILE A 118 -0.18 4.35 -16.15
N ASP A 119 0.52 4.70 -17.22
CA ASP A 119 0.84 3.74 -18.26
C ASP A 119 2.05 2.93 -17.80
N TYR A 120 1.77 1.90 -16.99
CA TYR A 120 2.83 1.12 -16.37
C TYR A 120 3.69 0.40 -17.39
N GLN A 121 3.09 -0.15 -18.45
CA GLN A 121 3.85 -0.85 -19.48
C GLN A 121 4.82 0.07 -20.21
N GLU A 122 4.36 1.27 -20.60
CA GLU A 122 5.21 2.25 -21.27
C GLU A 122 6.37 2.67 -20.36
N VAL A 123 6.07 3.02 -19.10
CA VAL A 123 7.09 3.47 -18.14
C VAL A 123 8.05 2.34 -17.77
N ALA A 124 7.56 1.12 -17.57
CA ALA A 124 8.37 -0.03 -17.17
C ALA A 124 9.30 -0.53 -18.28
N ASN A 125 9.02 -0.18 -19.54
CA ASN A 125 9.83 -0.59 -20.70
C ASN A 125 10.90 0.45 -21.09
N VAL A 126 11.01 1.53 -20.36
CA VAL A 126 12.00 2.58 -20.64
C VAL A 126 13.39 2.21 -20.09
#